data_359af84047252937f447c5861c74e7c0
#
_entry.id   359af84047252937f447c5861c74e7c0
#
_cell.length_a   1.000
_cell.length_b   1.000
_cell.length_c   1.000
_cell.angle_alpha   90.00
_cell.angle_beta   90.00
_cell.angle_gamma   90.00
#
_symmetry.space_group_name_H-M   'P 1'
#
loop_
_entity.id
_entity.type
_entity.pdbx_description
1 polymer ?
#
loop_
_entity_poly.entity_id
_entity_poly.type
_entity_poly.pdbx_seq_one_letter_code
_entity_poly.pdbx_strand_id
1 'polypeptide(L)'
;MLKITFYHDVLCAWCFLASARLRRIVADVAGDVEVEHRCFALAPTPEAIGRMFGDAERGKAEIMDHWAAAAAHPEGEVIQVEQMRARPFPYPYSMPGLLACKAAEFQQGQAGHWKMFDRVQRAHFIETRNIADFEVLRDCAADSGGLDLVRWEQDVHSPEVRQAVERDLAEARERGITAVPTMIFDDRWQISGAVPEALLRQIIADILAGRDPTQR
;
A
#
# COMPACT_ATOMS: atom_id res chain seq x y z
N MET A 1 14.01 -10.71 -16.54
CA MET A 1 13.18 -9.65 -15.89
C MET A 1 12.66 -10.24 -14.60
N LEU A 2 12.95 -9.64 -13.46
CA LEU A 2 12.52 -10.07 -12.14
C LEU A 2 11.09 -9.58 -11.88
N LYS A 3 10.18 -10.47 -11.48
CA LYS A 3 8.84 -10.12 -11.02
C LYS A 3 8.81 -9.94 -9.51
N ILE A 4 8.31 -8.79 -9.04
CA ILE A 4 8.08 -8.52 -7.61
C ILE A 4 6.57 -8.37 -7.38
N THR A 5 5.95 -9.31 -6.66
CA THR A 5 4.56 -9.16 -6.20
C THR A 5 4.57 -8.45 -4.85
N PHE A 6 4.01 -7.25 -4.80
CA PHE A 6 3.99 -6.39 -3.61
C PHE A 6 2.60 -6.33 -3.00
N TYR A 7 2.41 -7.02 -1.87
CA TYR A 7 1.19 -6.96 -1.05
C TYR A 7 1.26 -5.76 -0.11
N HIS A 8 0.24 -4.92 -0.16
CA HIS A 8 0.21 -3.67 0.60
C HIS A 8 -1.20 -3.23 0.99
N ASP A 9 -1.28 -2.32 1.96
CA ASP A 9 -2.50 -1.62 2.35
C ASP A 9 -2.25 -0.12 2.37
N VAL A 10 -3.23 0.66 1.96
CA VAL A 10 -3.19 2.13 1.98
C VAL A 10 -3.08 2.72 3.39
N LEU A 11 -3.51 1.97 4.42
CA LEU A 11 -3.41 2.34 5.84
C LEU A 11 -2.04 2.03 6.46
N CYS A 12 -1.20 1.28 5.78
CA CYS A 12 0.04 0.74 6.34
C CYS A 12 1.19 1.75 6.21
N ALA A 13 1.63 2.35 7.31
CA ALA A 13 2.77 3.27 7.34
C ALA A 13 4.08 2.58 6.90
N TRP A 14 4.25 1.30 7.22
CA TRP A 14 5.41 0.52 6.76
C TRP A 14 5.37 0.24 5.25
N CYS A 15 4.16 0.17 4.66
CA CYS A 15 4.01 0.08 3.20
C CYS A 15 4.38 1.40 2.51
N PHE A 16 4.13 2.55 3.16
CA PHE A 16 4.58 3.86 2.68
C PHE A 16 6.11 3.91 2.55
N LEU A 17 6.84 3.47 3.56
CA LEU A 17 8.30 3.38 3.53
C LEU A 17 8.78 2.41 2.45
N ALA A 18 8.16 1.22 2.40
CA ALA A 18 8.54 0.17 1.45
C ALA A 18 8.31 0.59 0.00
N SER A 19 7.20 1.27 -0.31
CA SER A 19 6.92 1.81 -1.65
C SER A 19 7.97 2.83 -2.06
N ALA A 20 8.32 3.77 -1.19
CA ALA A 20 9.34 4.78 -1.47
C ALA A 20 10.71 4.14 -1.79
N ARG A 21 11.13 3.13 -1.02
CA ARG A 21 12.36 2.37 -1.26
C ARG A 21 12.32 1.62 -2.58
N LEU A 22 11.23 0.89 -2.83
CA LEU A 22 11.06 0.10 -4.04
C LEU A 22 11.07 0.99 -5.30
N ARG A 23 10.43 2.17 -5.25
CA ARG A 23 10.46 3.12 -6.37
C ARG A 23 11.87 3.55 -6.76
N ARG A 24 12.70 3.89 -5.76
CA ARG A 24 14.08 4.28 -6.03
C ARG A 24 14.86 3.14 -6.69
N ILE A 25 14.70 1.93 -6.17
CA ILE A 25 15.39 0.75 -6.71
C ILE A 25 14.95 0.47 -8.15
N VAL A 26 13.63 0.44 -8.39
CA VAL A 26 13.09 0.17 -9.74
C VAL A 26 13.52 1.22 -10.75
N ALA A 27 13.64 2.49 -10.35
CA ALA A 27 14.14 3.55 -11.23
C ALA A 27 15.62 3.32 -11.62
N ASP A 28 16.43 2.79 -10.70
CA ASP A 28 17.86 2.54 -10.95
C ASP A 28 18.13 1.29 -11.79
N VAL A 29 17.22 0.29 -11.75
CA VAL A 29 17.34 -0.99 -12.50
C VAL A 29 16.33 -1.05 -13.66
N ALA A 30 16.08 0.07 -14.31
CA ALA A 30 15.04 0.25 -15.32
C ALA A 30 15.01 -0.88 -16.36
N GLY A 31 13.85 -1.54 -16.49
CA GLY A 31 13.59 -2.61 -17.47
C GLY A 31 13.90 -4.03 -16.99
N ASP A 32 14.62 -4.21 -15.87
CA ASP A 32 14.97 -5.53 -15.35
C ASP A 32 13.99 -6.03 -14.28
N VAL A 33 13.12 -5.16 -13.78
CA VAL A 33 12.17 -5.45 -12.69
C VAL A 33 10.76 -5.02 -13.09
N GLU A 34 9.79 -5.89 -12.88
CA GLU A 34 8.36 -5.63 -12.96
C GLU A 34 7.74 -5.72 -11.56
N VAL A 35 6.94 -4.72 -11.17
CA VAL A 35 6.22 -4.73 -9.89
C VAL A 35 4.74 -4.95 -10.12
N GLU A 36 4.21 -6.00 -9.52
CA GLU A 36 2.80 -6.33 -9.50
C GLU A 36 2.21 -6.03 -8.11
N HIS A 37 1.26 -5.11 -8.06
CA HIS A 37 0.61 -4.71 -6.81
C HIS A 37 -0.56 -5.63 -6.48
N ARG A 38 -0.65 -6.03 -5.22
CA ARG A 38 -1.74 -6.82 -4.65
C ARG A 38 -2.30 -6.13 -3.42
N CYS A 39 -3.62 -6.07 -3.35
CA CYS A 39 -4.33 -5.53 -2.19
C CYS A 39 -4.22 -6.48 -1.00
N PHE A 40 -4.00 -5.90 0.17
CA PHE A 40 -4.18 -6.53 1.48
C PHE A 40 -5.01 -5.59 2.35
N ALA A 41 -5.91 -6.09 3.19
CA ALA A 41 -6.78 -5.26 4.01
C ALA A 41 -6.52 -5.48 5.50
N LEU A 42 -5.82 -4.54 6.14
CA LEU A 42 -5.60 -4.53 7.60
C LEU A 42 -6.91 -4.28 8.34
N ALA A 43 -7.75 -3.40 7.81
CA ALA A 43 -9.05 -3.04 8.36
C ALA A 43 -10.12 -3.07 7.26
N PRO A 44 -10.68 -4.25 6.90
CA PRO A 44 -11.57 -4.38 5.74
C PRO A 44 -12.93 -3.69 5.90
N THR A 45 -13.36 -3.41 7.12
CA THR A 45 -14.66 -2.77 7.39
C THR A 45 -14.51 -1.59 8.35
N PRO A 46 -15.48 -0.65 8.41
CA PRO A 46 -15.45 0.47 9.35
C PRO A 46 -15.28 0.07 10.82
N GLU A 47 -15.83 -1.10 11.19
CA GLU A 47 -15.80 -1.59 12.59
C GLU A 47 -14.52 -2.39 12.91
N ALA A 48 -13.69 -2.68 11.91
CA ALA A 48 -12.53 -3.58 12.08
C ALA A 48 -11.57 -3.06 13.14
N ILE A 49 -11.27 -1.76 13.14
CA ILE A 49 -10.38 -1.12 14.11
C ILE A 49 -10.94 -1.29 15.54
N GLY A 50 -12.22 -0.97 15.73
CA GLY A 50 -12.87 -1.14 17.05
C GLY A 50 -12.87 -2.60 17.52
N ARG A 51 -13.08 -3.56 16.61
CA ARG A 51 -13.03 -4.99 16.95
C ARG A 51 -11.63 -5.47 17.33
N MET A 52 -10.58 -4.96 16.67
CA MET A 52 -9.19 -5.35 16.95
C MET A 52 -8.67 -4.80 18.27
N PHE A 53 -9.06 -3.57 18.62
CA PHE A 53 -8.48 -2.84 19.74
C PHE A 53 -9.46 -2.60 20.91
N GLY A 54 -10.71 -3.09 20.80
CA GLY A 54 -11.76 -2.93 21.79
C GLY A 54 -12.71 -1.76 21.52
N ASP A 55 -12.18 -0.62 21.06
CA ASP A 55 -12.96 0.51 20.58
C ASP A 55 -12.18 1.31 19.52
N ALA A 56 -12.85 2.24 18.84
CA ALA A 56 -12.26 3.01 17.73
C ALA A 56 -11.22 4.05 18.19
N GLU A 57 -11.40 4.65 19.37
CA GLU A 57 -10.50 5.68 19.91
C GLU A 57 -9.18 5.04 20.36
N ARG A 58 -9.29 3.94 21.10
CA ARG A 58 -8.11 3.14 21.48
C ARG A 58 -7.39 2.62 20.25
N GLY A 59 -8.11 2.12 19.26
CA GLY A 59 -7.52 1.65 18.01
C GLY A 59 -6.76 2.76 17.28
N LYS A 60 -7.33 3.97 17.19
CA LYS A 60 -6.64 5.12 16.62
C LYS A 60 -5.36 5.45 17.40
N ALA A 61 -5.40 5.43 18.74
CA ALA A 61 -4.23 5.72 19.57
C ALA A 61 -3.09 4.73 19.32
N GLU A 62 -3.37 3.43 19.34
CA GLU A 62 -2.38 2.36 19.07
C GLU A 62 -1.80 2.47 17.65
N ILE A 63 -2.63 2.79 16.64
CA ILE A 63 -2.18 3.00 15.28
C ILE A 63 -1.23 4.20 15.17
N MET A 64 -1.48 5.27 15.94
CA MET A 64 -0.57 6.43 15.95
C MET A 64 0.82 6.09 16.51
N ASP A 65 0.94 5.11 17.39
CA ASP A 65 2.24 4.63 17.86
C ASP A 65 3.00 3.87 16.74
N HIS A 66 2.28 3.11 15.90
CA HIS A 66 2.87 2.54 14.68
C HIS A 66 3.31 3.60 13.68
N TRP A 67 2.54 4.69 13.53
CA TRP A 67 2.93 5.83 12.71
C TRP A 67 4.20 6.49 13.24
N ALA A 68 4.28 6.71 14.55
CA ALA A 68 5.45 7.30 15.20
C ALA A 68 6.71 6.43 14.99
N ALA A 69 6.56 5.10 15.09
CA ALA A 69 7.66 4.18 14.79
C ALA A 69 8.12 4.27 13.32
N ALA A 70 7.19 4.35 12.36
CA ALA A 70 7.52 4.54 10.95
C ALA A 70 8.13 5.91 10.68
N ALA A 71 7.64 6.98 11.34
CA ALA A 71 8.16 8.34 11.22
C ALA A 71 9.62 8.49 11.69
N ALA A 72 10.11 7.57 12.51
CA ALA A 72 11.52 7.55 12.94
C ALA A 72 12.51 7.11 11.83
N HIS A 73 12.00 6.66 10.67
CA HIS A 73 12.82 6.31 9.50
C HIS A 73 12.91 7.49 8.52
N PRO A 74 13.99 7.59 7.72
CA PRO A 74 14.17 8.71 6.78
C PRO A 74 12.99 8.93 5.83
N GLU A 75 12.39 7.87 5.28
CA GLU A 75 11.22 7.99 4.41
C GLU A 75 9.97 8.42 5.17
N GLY A 76 9.94 8.19 6.49
CA GLY A 76 8.81 8.47 7.37
C GLY A 76 8.82 9.85 8.00
N GLU A 77 9.90 10.62 7.92
CA GLU A 77 10.00 11.97 8.54
C GLU A 77 8.87 12.93 8.13
N VAL A 78 8.24 12.69 6.98
CA VAL A 78 7.12 13.48 6.46
C VAL A 78 5.76 13.10 7.05
N ILE A 79 5.67 11.99 7.81
CA ILE A 79 4.43 11.47 8.40
C ILE A 79 3.95 12.41 9.51
N GLN A 80 2.71 12.87 9.41
CA GLN A 80 2.13 13.89 10.30
C GLN A 80 1.33 13.24 11.44
N VAL A 81 2.04 12.57 12.37
CA VAL A 81 1.45 11.77 13.47
C VAL A 81 0.49 12.61 14.32
N GLU A 82 0.97 13.74 14.87
CA GLU A 82 0.17 14.57 15.79
C GLU A 82 -1.00 15.26 15.09
N GLN A 83 -0.83 15.62 13.80
CA GLN A 83 -1.94 16.16 13.02
C GLN A 83 -3.03 15.11 12.80
N MET A 84 -2.68 13.84 12.50
CA MET A 84 -3.68 12.78 12.36
C MET A 84 -4.32 12.44 13.71
N ARG A 85 -3.56 12.44 14.80
CA ARG A 85 -4.09 12.25 16.16
C ARG A 85 -5.19 13.26 16.47
N ALA A 86 -5.01 14.52 16.10
CA ALA A 86 -5.94 15.61 16.34
C ALA A 86 -7.17 15.63 15.40
N ARG A 87 -7.20 14.81 14.33
CA ARG A 87 -8.35 14.77 13.42
C ARG A 87 -9.60 14.21 14.10
N PRO A 88 -10.78 14.84 13.94
CA PRO A 88 -11.99 14.44 14.65
C PRO A 88 -12.69 13.20 14.06
N PHE A 89 -12.29 12.75 12.87
CA PHE A 89 -12.90 11.59 12.23
C PHE A 89 -12.34 10.27 12.79
N PRO A 90 -13.14 9.19 12.79
CA PRO A 90 -12.67 7.85 13.10
C PRO A 90 -11.53 7.44 12.16
N TYR A 91 -10.58 6.63 12.64
CA TYR A 91 -9.52 6.15 11.77
C TYR A 91 -10.11 5.40 10.57
N PRO A 92 -9.69 5.70 9.34
CA PRO A 92 -10.28 5.11 8.14
C PRO A 92 -10.07 3.59 8.05
N TYR A 93 -10.79 2.94 7.14
CA TYR A 93 -10.66 1.52 6.85
C TYR A 93 -10.14 1.28 5.43
N SER A 94 -9.62 0.07 5.16
CA SER A 94 -8.80 -0.22 3.97
C SER A 94 -9.57 -0.16 2.65
N MET A 95 -10.80 -0.70 2.63
CA MET A 95 -11.50 -0.99 1.37
C MET A 95 -11.68 0.19 0.43
N PRO A 96 -12.07 1.41 0.86
CA PRO A 96 -12.24 2.53 -0.06
C PRO A 96 -10.96 2.85 -0.85
N GLY A 97 -9.82 2.94 -0.16
CA GLY A 97 -8.54 3.23 -0.79
C GLY A 97 -8.04 2.08 -1.68
N LEU A 98 -8.27 0.83 -1.30
CA LEU A 98 -7.91 -0.34 -2.12
C LEU A 98 -8.75 -0.40 -3.41
N LEU A 99 -10.05 -0.13 -3.33
CA LEU A 99 -10.92 -0.04 -4.51
C LEU A 99 -10.48 1.10 -5.43
N ALA A 100 -10.09 2.24 -4.87
CA ALA A 100 -9.57 3.38 -5.62
C ALA A 100 -8.29 3.03 -6.40
N CYS A 101 -7.34 2.32 -5.77
CA CYS A 101 -6.13 1.84 -6.43
C CYS A 101 -6.44 0.83 -7.55
N LYS A 102 -7.35 -0.11 -7.30
CA LYS A 102 -7.72 -1.13 -8.27
C LYS A 102 -8.49 -0.53 -9.46
N ALA A 103 -9.33 0.48 -9.26
CA ALA A 103 -9.98 1.22 -10.35
C ALA A 103 -8.95 1.95 -11.24
N ALA A 104 -7.91 2.53 -10.65
CA ALA A 104 -6.81 3.13 -11.42
C ALA A 104 -6.01 2.06 -12.20
N GLU A 105 -5.84 0.85 -11.63
CA GLU A 105 -5.24 -0.30 -12.32
C GLU A 105 -6.04 -0.69 -13.57
N PHE A 106 -7.36 -0.67 -13.52
CA PHE A 106 -8.23 -1.01 -14.66
C PHE A 106 -8.05 -0.07 -15.86
N GLN A 107 -7.55 1.13 -15.63
CA GLN A 107 -7.29 2.09 -16.70
C GLN A 107 -5.82 2.13 -17.15
N GLN A 108 -4.88 2.01 -16.23
CA GLN A 108 -3.46 2.25 -16.49
C GLN A 108 -2.55 1.08 -16.05
N GLY A 109 -3.13 -0.10 -15.75
CA GLY A 109 -2.35 -1.26 -15.29
C GLY A 109 -1.65 -1.01 -13.95
N GLN A 110 -0.58 -1.75 -13.70
CA GLN A 110 0.19 -1.69 -12.46
C GLN A 110 0.79 -0.31 -12.18
N ALA A 111 1.13 0.44 -13.23
CA ALA A 111 1.61 1.81 -13.08
C ALA A 111 0.53 2.75 -12.53
N GLY A 112 -0.72 2.59 -12.96
CA GLY A 112 -1.87 3.33 -12.44
C GLY A 112 -2.16 2.97 -10.98
N HIS A 113 -2.13 1.67 -10.65
CA HIS A 113 -2.26 1.20 -9.28
C HIS A 113 -1.23 1.88 -8.37
N TRP A 114 0.05 1.83 -8.72
CA TRP A 114 1.12 2.38 -7.90
C TRP A 114 1.02 3.89 -7.73
N LYS A 115 0.71 4.64 -8.81
CA LYS A 115 0.51 6.10 -8.72
C LYS A 115 -0.64 6.45 -7.75
N MET A 116 -1.76 5.75 -7.89
CA MET A 116 -2.92 5.97 -7.02
C MET A 116 -2.61 5.59 -5.58
N PHE A 117 -1.95 4.47 -5.35
CA PHE A 117 -1.51 4.03 -4.02
C PHE A 117 -0.63 5.08 -3.34
N ASP A 118 0.42 5.57 -4.01
CA ASP A 118 1.30 6.60 -3.44
C ASP A 118 0.53 7.90 -3.17
N ARG A 119 -0.41 8.28 -4.06
CA ARG A 119 -1.20 9.50 -3.87
C ARG A 119 -2.17 9.37 -2.68
N VAL A 120 -2.82 8.23 -2.53
CA VAL A 120 -3.70 7.95 -1.37
C VAL A 120 -2.91 7.93 -0.08
N GLN A 121 -1.75 7.28 -0.06
CA GLN A 121 -0.88 7.27 1.11
C GLN A 121 -0.37 8.67 1.46
N ARG A 122 -0.04 9.51 0.48
CA ARG A 122 0.29 10.91 0.71
C ARG A 122 -0.87 11.68 1.35
N ALA A 123 -2.10 11.51 0.85
CA ALA A 123 -3.29 12.11 1.43
C ALA A 123 -3.49 11.67 2.89
N HIS A 124 -3.22 10.40 3.19
CA HIS A 124 -3.38 9.83 4.52
C HIS A 124 -2.27 10.25 5.48
N PHE A 125 -1.01 9.99 5.15
CA PHE A 125 0.13 10.13 6.07
C PHE A 125 0.67 11.55 6.17
N ILE A 126 0.59 12.34 5.09
CA ILE A 126 1.16 13.70 5.03
C ILE A 126 0.08 14.77 5.16
N GLU A 127 -1.03 14.63 4.41
CA GLU A 127 -2.11 15.62 4.40
C GLU A 127 -3.15 15.35 5.50
N THR A 128 -3.05 14.19 6.16
CA THR A 128 -3.93 13.73 7.26
C THR A 128 -5.42 13.81 6.89
N ARG A 129 -5.75 13.41 5.66
CA ARG A 129 -7.11 13.35 5.12
C ARG A 129 -7.77 12.02 5.44
N ASN A 130 -9.10 12.03 5.53
CA ASN A 130 -9.89 10.80 5.70
C ASN A 130 -10.02 10.06 4.36
N ILE A 131 -9.20 9.04 4.13
CA ILE A 131 -9.23 8.25 2.89
C ILE A 131 -10.38 7.21 2.85
N ALA A 132 -11.27 7.21 3.82
CA ALA A 132 -12.58 6.54 3.71
C ALA A 132 -13.64 7.44 3.04
N ASP A 133 -13.35 8.74 2.90
CA ASP A 133 -14.20 9.70 2.22
C ASP A 133 -13.98 9.64 0.71
N PHE A 134 -15.06 9.45 -0.05
CA PHE A 134 -15.01 9.33 -1.50
C PHE A 134 -14.46 10.58 -2.19
N GLU A 135 -14.82 11.79 -1.73
CA GLU A 135 -14.31 13.03 -2.32
C GLU A 135 -12.80 13.16 -2.15
N VAL A 136 -12.25 12.68 -1.04
CA VAL A 136 -10.78 12.63 -0.83
C VAL A 136 -10.13 11.70 -1.84
N LEU A 137 -10.72 10.54 -2.11
CA LEU A 137 -10.20 9.58 -3.08
C LEU A 137 -10.35 10.09 -4.53
N ARG A 138 -11.44 10.81 -4.82
CA ARG A 138 -11.67 11.46 -6.11
C ARG A 138 -10.60 12.53 -6.39
N ASP A 139 -10.28 13.38 -5.40
CA ASP A 139 -9.17 14.32 -5.50
C ASP A 139 -7.83 13.60 -5.76
N CYS A 140 -7.58 12.50 -5.04
CA CYS A 140 -6.39 11.68 -5.26
C CYS A 140 -6.34 11.12 -6.69
N ALA A 141 -7.46 10.69 -7.26
CA ALA A 141 -7.54 10.20 -8.63
C ALA A 141 -7.23 11.32 -9.64
N ALA A 142 -7.77 12.52 -9.43
CA ALA A 142 -7.49 13.69 -10.26
C ALA A 142 -5.98 14.05 -10.24
N ASP A 143 -5.39 14.04 -9.04
CA ASP A 143 -3.97 14.38 -8.84
C ASP A 143 -3.00 13.29 -9.36
N SER A 144 -3.42 12.02 -9.41
CA SER A 144 -2.56 10.92 -9.89
C SER A 144 -2.23 11.03 -11.39
N GLY A 145 -3.04 11.76 -12.14
CA GLY A 145 -2.84 12.13 -13.54
C GLY A 145 -3.17 11.02 -14.55
N GLY A 146 -3.81 11.43 -15.65
CA GLY A 146 -4.08 10.57 -16.81
C GLY A 146 -5.24 9.59 -16.65
N LEU A 147 -5.98 9.62 -15.54
CA LEU A 147 -7.22 8.86 -15.38
C LEU A 147 -8.40 9.60 -16.02
N ASP A 148 -9.28 8.86 -16.69
CA ASP A 148 -10.63 9.32 -16.98
C ASP A 148 -11.43 9.26 -15.67
N LEU A 149 -11.67 10.42 -15.06
CA LEU A 149 -12.31 10.50 -13.74
C LEU A 149 -13.75 9.98 -13.75
N VAL A 150 -14.50 10.21 -14.84
CA VAL A 150 -15.88 9.71 -14.93
C VAL A 150 -15.90 8.19 -14.94
N ARG A 151 -15.02 7.58 -15.72
CA ARG A 151 -14.85 6.13 -15.75
C ARG A 151 -14.33 5.61 -14.42
N TRP A 152 -13.33 6.28 -13.80
CA TRP A 152 -12.77 5.87 -12.51
C TRP A 152 -13.84 5.85 -11.41
N GLU A 153 -14.74 6.86 -11.35
CA GLU A 153 -15.85 6.91 -10.42
C GLU A 153 -16.82 5.73 -10.61
N GLN A 154 -17.10 5.36 -11.86
CA GLN A 154 -17.90 4.17 -12.17
C GLN A 154 -17.18 2.89 -11.74
N ASP A 155 -15.91 2.76 -12.08
CA ASP A 155 -15.09 1.58 -11.80
C ASP A 155 -14.95 1.34 -10.29
N VAL A 156 -14.71 2.38 -9.47
CA VAL A 156 -14.61 2.26 -7.99
C VAL A 156 -15.84 1.61 -7.37
N HIS A 157 -17.02 1.86 -7.93
CA HIS A 157 -18.29 1.31 -7.45
C HIS A 157 -18.70 0.00 -8.13
N SER A 158 -17.93 -0.44 -9.13
CA SER A 158 -18.26 -1.62 -9.92
C SER A 158 -18.03 -2.93 -9.14
N PRO A 159 -18.86 -3.96 -9.42
CA PRO A 159 -18.62 -5.30 -8.87
C PRO A 159 -17.32 -5.92 -9.39
N GLU A 160 -16.84 -5.57 -10.57
CA GLU A 160 -15.61 -6.06 -11.20
C GLU A 160 -14.39 -5.63 -10.42
N VAL A 161 -14.29 -4.36 -10.05
CA VAL A 161 -13.19 -3.81 -9.24
C VAL A 161 -13.23 -4.42 -7.84
N ARG A 162 -14.42 -4.53 -7.23
CA ARG A 162 -14.58 -5.18 -5.93
C ARG A 162 -14.09 -6.63 -5.96
N GLN A 163 -14.51 -7.42 -6.95
CA GLN A 163 -14.05 -8.80 -7.11
C GLN A 163 -12.53 -8.89 -7.35
N ALA A 164 -11.94 -7.90 -8.04
CA ALA A 164 -10.49 -7.86 -8.22
C ALA A 164 -9.74 -7.66 -6.89
N VAL A 165 -10.22 -6.76 -6.02
CA VAL A 165 -9.68 -6.62 -4.65
C VAL A 165 -9.88 -7.92 -3.86
N GLU A 166 -11.07 -8.51 -3.90
CA GLU A 166 -11.38 -9.74 -3.18
C GLU A 166 -10.51 -10.93 -3.63
N ARG A 167 -10.17 -11.02 -4.92
CA ARG A 167 -9.21 -12.02 -5.44
C ARG A 167 -7.81 -11.81 -4.83
N ASP A 168 -7.31 -10.56 -4.78
CA ASP A 168 -6.01 -10.27 -4.15
C ASP A 168 -6.01 -10.67 -2.66
N LEU A 169 -7.11 -10.38 -1.93
CA LEU A 169 -7.26 -10.75 -0.52
C LEU A 169 -7.36 -12.28 -0.33
N ALA A 170 -7.99 -12.99 -1.26
CA ALA A 170 -8.05 -14.45 -1.25
C ALA A 170 -6.67 -15.04 -1.52
N GLU A 171 -5.97 -14.56 -2.55
CA GLU A 171 -4.60 -14.98 -2.88
C GLU A 171 -3.64 -14.77 -1.69
N ALA A 172 -3.72 -13.61 -1.01
CA ALA A 172 -2.91 -13.35 0.18
C ALA A 172 -3.15 -14.41 1.28
N ARG A 173 -4.42 -14.78 1.53
CA ARG A 173 -4.76 -15.83 2.50
C ARG A 173 -4.22 -17.21 2.09
N GLU A 174 -4.38 -17.58 0.81
CA GLU A 174 -3.89 -18.87 0.28
C GLU A 174 -2.37 -18.98 0.36
N ARG A 175 -1.66 -17.87 0.17
CA ARG A 175 -0.20 -17.78 0.33
C ARG A 175 0.26 -17.66 1.80
N GLY A 176 -0.66 -17.61 2.76
CA GLY A 176 -0.33 -17.44 4.19
C GLY A 176 0.24 -16.08 4.54
N ILE A 177 -0.06 -15.04 3.76
CA ILE A 177 0.35 -13.66 4.06
C ILE A 177 -0.54 -13.13 5.18
N THR A 178 0.08 -12.78 6.29
CA THR A 178 -0.60 -12.28 7.50
C THR A 178 -0.23 -10.85 7.88
N ALA A 179 0.74 -10.27 7.18
CA ALA A 179 1.24 -8.91 7.45
C ALA A 179 1.67 -8.22 6.16
N VAL A 180 1.68 -6.89 6.18
CA VAL A 180 2.18 -6.05 5.09
C VAL A 180 3.12 -4.95 5.64
N PRO A 181 4.08 -4.50 4.81
CA PRO A 181 4.35 -4.90 3.43
C PRO A 181 4.88 -6.34 3.34
N THR A 182 4.49 -7.06 2.31
CA THR A 182 5.10 -8.33 1.95
C THR A 182 5.44 -8.31 0.46
N MET A 183 6.67 -8.67 0.11
CA MET A 183 7.15 -8.78 -1.26
C MET A 183 7.50 -10.22 -1.58
N ILE A 184 7.06 -10.72 -2.75
CA ILE A 184 7.42 -12.04 -3.26
C ILE A 184 8.16 -11.83 -4.57
N PHE A 185 9.36 -12.41 -4.67
CA PHE A 185 10.26 -12.31 -5.81
C PHE A 185 10.20 -13.60 -6.62
N ASP A 186 9.84 -13.50 -7.92
CA ASP A 186 9.69 -14.61 -8.87
C ASP A 186 8.85 -15.78 -8.30
N ASP A 187 7.80 -15.50 -7.54
CA ASP A 187 6.94 -16.47 -6.86
C ASP A 187 7.70 -17.45 -5.91
N ARG A 188 8.94 -17.16 -5.58
CA ARG A 188 9.87 -18.05 -4.87
C ARG A 188 10.32 -17.54 -3.51
N TRP A 189 10.74 -16.29 -3.42
CA TRP A 189 11.31 -15.74 -2.17
C TRP A 189 10.38 -14.69 -1.59
N GLN A 190 9.99 -14.89 -0.34
CA GLN A 190 9.10 -13.96 0.36
C GLN A 190 9.86 -13.18 1.42
N ILE A 191 9.60 -11.87 1.48
CA ILE A 191 10.09 -10.97 2.51
C ILE A 191 8.90 -10.20 3.07
N SER A 192 8.75 -10.24 4.40
CA SER A 192 7.73 -9.48 5.12
C SER A 192 8.36 -8.36 5.95
N GLY A 193 7.68 -7.22 5.99
CA GLY A 193 8.15 -6.01 6.66
C GLY A 193 8.90 -5.03 5.75
N ALA A 194 9.01 -3.78 6.22
CA ALA A 194 9.72 -2.71 5.53
C ALA A 194 11.24 -2.82 5.77
N VAL A 195 11.88 -3.77 5.10
CA VAL A 195 13.34 -3.97 5.22
C VAL A 195 14.13 -2.74 4.76
N PRO A 196 15.34 -2.50 5.29
CA PRO A 196 16.21 -1.41 4.85
C PRO A 196 16.46 -1.44 3.34
N GLU A 197 16.54 -0.26 2.71
CA GLU A 197 16.74 -0.16 1.25
C GLU A 197 18.00 -0.90 0.79
N ALA A 198 19.09 -0.81 1.53
CA ALA A 198 20.34 -1.50 1.20
C ALA A 198 20.14 -3.03 1.12
N LEU A 199 19.37 -3.61 2.05
CA LEU A 199 19.06 -5.03 2.02
C LEU A 199 18.17 -5.39 0.82
N LEU A 200 17.15 -4.58 0.54
CA LEU A 200 16.26 -4.79 -0.60
C LEU A 200 17.02 -4.72 -1.94
N ARG A 201 17.93 -3.74 -2.09
CA ARG A 201 18.82 -3.62 -3.24
C ARG A 201 19.70 -4.87 -3.41
N GLN A 202 20.27 -5.36 -2.32
CA GLN A 202 21.12 -6.54 -2.36
C GLN A 202 20.35 -7.79 -2.79
N ILE A 203 19.14 -7.99 -2.26
CA ILE A 203 18.28 -9.11 -2.63
C ILE A 203 17.92 -9.07 -4.12
N ILE A 204 17.51 -7.92 -4.63
CA ILE A 204 17.19 -7.74 -6.05
C ILE A 204 18.42 -8.01 -6.92
N ALA A 205 19.59 -7.47 -6.55
CA ALA A 205 20.83 -7.68 -7.28
C ALA A 205 21.28 -9.16 -7.27
N ASP A 206 21.12 -9.88 -6.16
CA ASP A 206 21.43 -11.30 -6.07
C ASP A 206 20.53 -12.12 -7.01
N ILE A 207 19.23 -11.87 -6.99
CA ILE A 207 18.28 -12.59 -7.85
C ILE A 207 18.55 -12.29 -9.33
N LEU A 208 18.75 -11.03 -9.71
CA LEU A 208 19.08 -10.64 -11.10
C LEU A 208 20.39 -11.29 -11.58
N ALA A 209 21.33 -11.54 -10.67
CA ALA A 209 22.57 -12.24 -10.97
C ALA A 209 22.43 -13.77 -10.88
N GLY A 210 21.23 -14.32 -10.69
CA GLY A 210 20.97 -15.76 -10.58
C GLY A 210 21.45 -16.38 -9.27
N ARG A 211 21.72 -15.58 -8.24
CA ARG A 211 22.13 -16.05 -6.92
C ARG A 211 20.92 -16.22 -6.00
N ASP A 212 21.00 -17.18 -5.07
CA ASP A 212 19.99 -17.35 -4.03
C ASP A 212 20.21 -16.29 -2.92
N PRO A 213 19.24 -15.37 -2.70
CA PRO A 213 19.40 -14.30 -1.73
C PRO A 213 19.36 -14.78 -0.27
N THR A 214 19.03 -16.07 -0.01
CA THR A 214 18.97 -16.66 1.33
C THR A 214 20.28 -17.35 1.74
N GLN A 215 21.18 -17.61 0.81
CA GLN A 215 22.47 -18.25 1.06
C GLN A 215 23.53 -17.18 1.38
N ARG A 216 23.61 -16.80 2.65
CA ARG A 216 24.61 -15.86 3.18
C ARG A 216 25.36 -16.46 4.36
#